data_d7af99a6bcd950acd85509fb898ddf54
#
_entry.id   d7af99a6bcd950acd85509fb898ddf54
#
_cell.length_a   1.000
_cell.length_b   1.000
_cell.length_c   1.000
_cell.angle_alpha   90.00
_cell.angle_beta   90.00
_cell.angle_gamma   90.00
#
_symmetry.space_group_name_H-M   'P 1'
#
loop_
_entity.id
_entity.type
_entity.pdbx_description
1 polymer ?
#
loop_
_entity_poly.entity_id
_entity_poly.type
_entity_poly.pdbx_seq_one_letter_code
_entity_poly.pdbx_strand_id
1 'polypeptide(L)'
;MPRQEYYQNGQLVRVEDTRTLAESIDEMKEVWAEQTTKLIRTRVTETDERNCANGIYDGEKKAQILGWINECRNKYLACKATASACTTNEEVDAIRYE
;
A
#
# COMPACT_ATOMS: atom_id res chain seq x y z
N MET A 1 19.36 0.03 4.30
CA MET A 1 18.55 1.14 4.81
C MET A 1 18.60 2.33 3.86
N PRO A 2 17.45 2.89 3.44
CA PRO A 2 17.44 4.04 2.53
C PRO A 2 17.82 5.36 3.17
N ARG A 3 18.02 5.37 4.48
CA ARG A 3 18.41 6.55 5.24
C ARG A 3 19.74 6.34 5.91
N GLN A 4 20.56 7.38 5.92
CA GLN A 4 21.80 7.43 6.67
C GLN A 4 21.64 8.45 7.80
N GLU A 5 22.12 8.06 8.98
CA GLU A 5 22.08 8.91 10.16
C GLU A 5 23.52 9.29 10.52
N TYR A 6 23.72 10.57 10.81
CA TYR A 6 25.01 11.13 11.14
C TYR A 6 25.03 11.55 12.59
N TYR A 7 26.08 11.17 13.31
CA TYR A 7 26.23 11.44 14.73
C TYR A 7 27.50 12.24 14.99
N GLN A 8 27.41 13.12 15.97
CA GLN A 8 28.55 13.84 16.49
C GLN A 8 28.47 13.81 18.02
N ASN A 9 29.55 13.36 18.69
CA ASN A 9 29.58 13.19 20.14
C ASN A 9 28.44 12.33 20.67
N GLY A 10 28.05 11.30 19.93
CA GLY A 10 26.99 10.39 20.32
C GLY A 10 25.58 10.94 20.09
N GLN A 11 25.44 12.14 19.52
CA GLN A 11 24.14 12.73 19.21
C GLN A 11 23.87 12.71 17.71
N LEU A 12 22.62 12.48 17.35
CA LEU A 12 22.19 12.54 15.97
C LEU A 12 22.31 13.98 15.46
N VAL A 13 23.17 14.18 14.45
CA VAL A 13 23.40 15.51 13.84
C VAL A 13 22.39 15.77 12.72
N ARG A 14 22.17 14.77 11.86
CA ARG A 14 21.19 14.87 10.77
C ARG A 14 20.78 13.48 10.30
N VAL A 15 19.63 13.45 9.65
CA VAL A 15 19.14 12.27 8.92
C VAL A 15 19.13 12.65 7.45
N GLU A 16 19.78 11.86 6.63
CA GLU A 16 19.78 12.04 5.19
C GLU A 16 19.03 10.90 4.52
N ASP A 17 18.07 11.24 3.67
CA ASP A 17 17.33 10.27 2.91
C ASP A 17 18.10 9.98 1.62
N THR A 18 18.67 8.77 1.52
CA THR A 18 19.48 8.36 0.37
C THR A 18 18.68 7.62 -0.69
N ARG A 19 17.36 7.44 -0.48
CA ARG A 19 16.51 6.77 -1.46
C ARG A 19 16.39 7.59 -2.73
N THR A 20 16.35 6.91 -3.87
CA THR A 20 15.90 7.54 -5.11
C THR A 20 14.37 7.68 -5.04
N LEU A 21 13.80 8.53 -5.89
CA LEU A 21 12.35 8.68 -5.98
C LEU A 21 11.69 7.33 -6.33
N ALA A 22 12.27 6.58 -7.25
CA ALA A 22 11.77 5.25 -7.64
C ALA A 22 11.76 4.29 -6.45
N GLU A 23 12.83 4.29 -5.63
CA GLU A 23 12.91 3.45 -4.44
C GLU A 23 11.85 3.81 -3.40
N SER A 24 11.61 5.10 -3.18
CA SER A 24 10.57 5.58 -2.27
C SER A 24 9.19 5.14 -2.72
N ILE A 25 8.90 5.26 -4.02
CA ILE A 25 7.63 4.82 -4.60
C ILE A 25 7.46 3.31 -4.42
N ASP A 26 8.51 2.52 -4.69
CA ASP A 26 8.46 1.06 -4.56
C ASP A 26 8.23 0.62 -3.10
N GLU A 27 8.88 1.27 -2.14
CA GLU A 27 8.65 1.02 -0.72
C GLU A 27 7.20 1.28 -0.34
N MET A 28 6.65 2.42 -0.75
CA MET A 28 5.28 2.78 -0.41
C MET A 28 4.26 1.87 -1.12
N LYS A 29 4.55 1.41 -2.32
CA LYS A 29 3.70 0.42 -3.00
C LYS A 29 3.57 -0.86 -2.17
N GLU A 30 4.66 -1.33 -1.57
CA GLU A 30 4.61 -2.50 -0.69
C GLU A 30 3.77 -2.25 0.55
N VAL A 31 3.90 -1.07 1.16
CA VAL A 31 3.11 -0.66 2.31
C VAL A 31 1.62 -0.62 1.95
N TRP A 32 1.28 0.03 0.84
CA TRP A 32 -0.12 0.13 0.39
C TRP A 32 -0.70 -1.22 0.00
N ALA A 33 0.09 -2.09 -0.63
CA ALA A 33 -0.35 -3.44 -0.96
C ALA A 33 -0.67 -4.23 0.31
N GLU A 34 0.16 -4.13 1.33
CA GLU A 34 -0.07 -4.77 2.61
C GLU A 34 -1.31 -4.21 3.31
N GLN A 35 -1.48 -2.90 3.31
CA GLN A 35 -2.67 -2.24 3.87
C GLN A 35 -3.93 -2.67 3.12
N THR A 36 -3.86 -2.79 1.80
CA THR A 36 -4.97 -3.26 0.97
C THR A 36 -5.36 -4.69 1.33
N THR A 37 -4.38 -5.58 1.49
CA THR A 37 -4.63 -6.96 1.91
C THR A 37 -5.31 -7.00 3.27
N LYS A 38 -4.82 -6.25 4.24
CA LYS A 38 -5.43 -6.16 5.57
C LYS A 38 -6.87 -5.64 5.50
N LEU A 39 -7.11 -4.63 4.69
CA LEU A 39 -8.44 -4.04 4.53
C LEU A 39 -9.40 -5.06 3.90
N ILE A 40 -8.97 -5.78 2.88
CA ILE A 40 -9.77 -6.85 2.27
C ILE A 40 -10.15 -7.88 3.33
N ARG A 41 -9.19 -8.29 4.16
CA ARG A 41 -9.41 -9.32 5.19
C ARG A 41 -10.32 -8.87 6.33
N THR A 42 -10.64 -7.59 6.45
CA THR A 42 -11.64 -7.12 7.43
C THR A 42 -13.05 -7.65 7.12
N ARG A 43 -13.34 -7.99 5.86
CA ARG A 43 -14.67 -8.43 5.40
C ARG A 43 -14.63 -9.74 4.61
N VAL A 44 -13.49 -10.07 4.01
CA VAL A 44 -13.35 -11.21 3.11
C VAL A 44 -12.17 -12.06 3.56
N THR A 45 -12.44 -13.31 3.93
CA THR A 45 -11.40 -14.27 4.31
C THR A 45 -10.75 -14.87 3.07
N GLU A 46 -9.59 -15.51 3.24
CA GLU A 46 -8.97 -16.28 2.15
C GLU A 46 -9.88 -17.39 1.65
N THR A 47 -10.62 -18.01 2.56
CA THR A 47 -11.63 -19.02 2.20
C THR A 47 -12.72 -18.42 1.33
N ASP A 48 -13.19 -17.20 1.65
CA ASP A 48 -14.21 -16.51 0.86
C ASP A 48 -13.70 -16.25 -0.56
N GLU A 49 -12.47 -15.80 -0.71
CA GLU A 49 -11.88 -15.58 -2.04
C GLU A 49 -11.77 -16.89 -2.83
N ARG A 50 -11.33 -17.95 -2.19
CA ARG A 50 -11.21 -19.27 -2.81
C ARG A 50 -12.57 -19.80 -3.26
N ASN A 51 -13.58 -19.70 -2.41
CA ASN A 51 -14.92 -20.15 -2.73
C ASN A 51 -15.54 -19.34 -3.86
N CYS A 52 -15.26 -18.05 -3.89
CA CYS A 52 -15.69 -17.15 -4.96
C CYS A 52 -15.04 -17.56 -6.29
N ALA A 53 -13.75 -17.82 -6.30
CA ALA A 53 -13.01 -18.25 -7.49
C ALA A 53 -13.44 -19.62 -7.99
N ASN A 54 -13.83 -20.53 -7.08
CA ASN A 54 -14.27 -21.88 -7.42
C ASN A 54 -15.77 -21.98 -7.72
N GLY A 55 -16.50 -20.86 -7.73
CA GLY A 55 -17.91 -20.83 -8.06
C GLY A 55 -18.82 -21.41 -6.98
N ILE A 56 -18.35 -21.56 -5.72
CA ILE A 56 -19.13 -22.10 -4.60
C ILE A 56 -20.21 -21.12 -4.15
N TYR A 57 -19.90 -19.82 -4.18
CA TYR A 57 -20.85 -18.78 -3.79
C TYR A 57 -21.76 -18.39 -4.97
N ASP A 58 -23.00 -18.03 -4.65
CA ASP A 58 -23.95 -17.54 -5.65
C ASP A 58 -23.58 -16.16 -6.18
N GLY A 59 -24.32 -15.69 -7.21
CA GLY A 59 -24.01 -14.44 -7.88
C GLY A 59 -24.06 -13.22 -6.98
N GLU A 60 -25.00 -13.15 -6.03
CA GLU A 60 -25.12 -12.01 -5.12
C GLU A 60 -23.96 -11.95 -4.13
N LYS A 61 -23.67 -13.05 -3.47
CA LYS A 61 -22.55 -13.11 -2.53
C LYS A 61 -21.23 -12.88 -3.22
N LYS A 62 -21.05 -13.47 -4.39
CA LYS A 62 -19.87 -13.28 -5.23
C LYS A 62 -19.69 -11.81 -5.60
N ALA A 63 -20.77 -11.13 -6.01
CA ALA A 63 -20.75 -9.73 -6.36
C ALA A 63 -20.37 -8.84 -5.17
N GLN A 64 -20.87 -9.13 -3.98
CA GLN A 64 -20.52 -8.39 -2.76
C GLN A 64 -19.04 -8.52 -2.42
N ILE A 65 -18.50 -9.74 -2.50
CA ILE A 65 -17.08 -10.01 -2.22
C ILE A 65 -16.19 -9.31 -3.24
N LEU A 66 -16.47 -9.46 -4.52
CA LEU A 66 -15.69 -8.83 -5.58
C LEU A 66 -15.80 -7.31 -5.54
N GLY A 67 -16.98 -6.78 -5.19
CA GLY A 67 -17.17 -5.34 -5.03
C GLY A 67 -16.29 -4.77 -3.93
N TRP A 68 -16.22 -5.44 -2.78
CA TRP A 68 -15.36 -5.02 -1.68
C TRP A 68 -13.86 -5.08 -2.06
N ILE A 69 -13.45 -6.17 -2.70
CA ILE A 69 -12.06 -6.30 -3.18
C ILE A 69 -11.72 -5.17 -4.14
N ASN A 70 -12.62 -4.85 -5.06
CA ASN A 70 -12.41 -3.76 -6.02
C ASN A 70 -12.33 -2.39 -5.34
N GLU A 71 -13.16 -2.12 -4.33
CA GLU A 71 -13.07 -0.89 -3.54
C GLU A 71 -11.70 -0.75 -2.87
N CYS A 72 -11.21 -1.83 -2.28
CA CYS A 72 -9.90 -1.83 -1.63
C CYS A 72 -8.77 -1.63 -2.64
N ARG A 73 -8.85 -2.30 -3.78
CA ARG A 73 -7.87 -2.15 -4.87
C ARG A 73 -7.85 -0.73 -5.42
N ASN A 74 -9.01 -0.10 -5.52
CA ASN A 74 -9.09 1.29 -6.00
C ASN A 74 -8.35 2.26 -5.09
N LYS A 75 -8.34 2.02 -3.80
CA LYS A 75 -7.53 2.81 -2.84
C LYS A 75 -6.05 2.67 -3.12
N TYR A 76 -5.59 1.46 -3.36
CA TYR A 76 -4.20 1.19 -3.74
C TYR A 76 -3.84 1.89 -5.04
N LEU A 77 -4.69 1.76 -6.06
CA LEU A 77 -4.45 2.37 -7.37
C LEU A 77 -4.44 3.89 -7.31
N ALA A 78 -5.29 4.50 -6.46
CA ALA A 78 -5.31 5.95 -6.25
C ALA A 78 -3.99 6.43 -5.63
N CYS A 79 -3.48 5.73 -4.61
CA CYS A 79 -2.18 6.03 -4.01
C CYS A 79 -1.06 5.89 -5.03
N LYS A 80 -1.07 4.84 -5.81
CA LYS A 80 -0.08 4.59 -6.86
C LYS A 80 -0.08 5.69 -7.92
N ALA A 81 -1.27 6.14 -8.34
CA ALA A 81 -1.40 7.22 -9.31
C ALA A 81 -0.86 8.54 -8.75
N THR A 82 -1.16 8.85 -7.49
CA THR A 82 -0.65 10.04 -6.81
C THR A 82 0.88 9.98 -6.71
N ALA A 83 1.44 8.82 -6.38
CA ALA A 83 2.88 8.62 -6.30
C ALA A 83 3.57 8.88 -7.64
N SER A 84 2.94 8.50 -8.74
CA SER A 84 3.48 8.71 -10.09
C SER A 84 3.62 10.19 -10.45
N ALA A 85 2.86 11.06 -9.79
CA ALA A 85 2.92 12.51 -10.00
C ALA A 85 3.89 13.21 -9.03
N CYS A 86 4.43 12.51 -8.04
CA CYS A 86 5.37 13.06 -7.08
C CYS A 86 6.74 13.29 -7.69
N THR A 87 7.43 14.32 -7.22
CA THR A 87 8.79 14.66 -7.67
C THR A 87 9.82 14.52 -6.57
N THR A 88 9.41 14.35 -5.32
CA THR A 88 10.30 14.20 -4.17
C THR A 88 9.89 13.03 -3.30
N ASN A 89 10.84 12.49 -2.54
CA ASN A 89 10.58 11.42 -1.56
C ASN A 89 9.60 11.87 -0.47
N GLU A 90 9.69 13.13 -0.07
CA GLU A 90 8.81 13.72 0.94
C GLU A 90 7.35 13.72 0.48
N GLU A 91 7.12 14.05 -0.79
CA GLU A 91 5.78 14.02 -1.38
C GLU A 91 5.21 12.59 -1.37
N VAL A 92 6.04 11.59 -1.69
CA VAL A 92 5.63 10.18 -1.68
C VAL A 92 5.27 9.75 -0.25
N ASP A 93 6.11 10.10 0.72
CA ASP A 93 5.90 9.72 2.13
C ASP A 93 4.66 10.41 2.73
N ALA A 94 4.23 11.53 2.15
CA ALA A 94 3.06 12.28 2.61
C ALA A 94 1.73 11.73 2.07
N ILE A 95 1.76 10.79 1.12
CA ILE A 95 0.55 10.20 0.56
C ILE A 95 -0.17 9.38 1.63
N ARG A 96 -1.47 9.64 1.80
CA ARG A 96 -2.30 8.90 2.74
C ARG A 96 -3.07 7.81 2.04
N TYR A 97 -3.10 6.65 2.67
CA TYR A 97 -3.94 5.54 2.25
C TYR A 97 -5.34 5.72 2.84
N GLU A 98 -6.28 6.07 2.01
CA GLU A 98 -7.68 6.33 2.41
C GLU A 98 -8.67 5.50 1.60
#